data_a6594efcd06262c1d1995f387b7e37f5
#
_entry.id   a6594efcd06262c1d1995f387b7e37f5
#
_cell.length_a   1.000
_cell.length_b   1.000
_cell.length_c   1.000
_cell.angle_alpha   90.00
_cell.angle_beta   90.00
_cell.angle_gamma   90.00
#
_symmetry.space_group_name_H-M   'P 1'
#
loop_
_entity.id
_entity.type
_entity.pdbx_description
1 polymer ?
#
loop_
_entity_poly.entity_id
_entity_poly.type
_entity_poly.pdbx_seq_one_letter_code
_entity_poly.pdbx_strand_id
1 'polypeptide(L)'
;MNIEKRLEELKIILPKSSPPAGAYAKAVILDGYAHLSGQGPRDNDGKPLTGQVPTDLSVDEAILAARNVGLYTLVALQDAIGSLDRVEQVVRTFGMVNAAPGFTAVSYTH
;
A
#
# COMPACT_ATOMS: atom_id res chain seq x y z
N MET A 1 -18.47 6.59 1.67
CA MET A 1 -18.31 5.57 0.60
C MET A 1 -18.48 4.19 1.20
N ASN A 2 -18.94 3.24 0.41
CA ASN A 2 -19.12 1.85 0.86
C ASN A 2 -17.88 1.01 0.57
N ILE A 3 -16.75 1.43 1.11
CA ILE A 3 -15.46 0.78 0.84
C ILE A 3 -15.38 -0.60 1.48
N GLU A 4 -15.88 -0.74 2.71
CA GLU A 4 -15.87 -2.04 3.41
C GLU A 4 -16.68 -3.08 2.62
N LYS A 5 -17.85 -2.69 2.12
CA LYS A 5 -18.68 -3.55 1.29
C LYS A 5 -18.00 -3.90 -0.03
N ARG A 6 -17.30 -2.94 -0.63
CA ARG A 6 -16.58 -3.16 -1.89
C ARG A 6 -15.43 -4.16 -1.72
N LEU A 7 -14.74 -4.11 -0.60
CA LEU A 7 -13.71 -5.10 -0.28
C LEU A 7 -14.30 -6.50 -0.20
N GLU A 8 -15.45 -6.66 0.42
CA GLU A 8 -16.15 -7.95 0.46
C GLU A 8 -16.53 -8.44 -0.94
N GLU A 9 -17.11 -7.57 -1.76
CA GLU A 9 -17.50 -7.90 -3.12
C GLU A 9 -16.32 -8.37 -3.97
N LEU A 10 -15.17 -7.75 -3.79
CA LEU A 10 -13.94 -8.10 -4.49
C LEU A 10 -13.19 -9.26 -3.84
N LYS A 11 -13.69 -9.79 -2.73
CA LYS A 11 -13.06 -10.86 -1.96
C LYS A 11 -11.64 -10.49 -1.51
N ILE A 12 -11.44 -9.22 -1.18
CA ILE A 12 -10.17 -8.72 -0.66
C ILE A 12 -10.18 -8.85 0.85
N ILE A 13 -9.21 -9.59 1.38
CA ILE A 13 -9.02 -9.74 2.82
C ILE A 13 -7.82 -8.89 3.20
N LEU A 14 -8.05 -7.91 4.08
CA LEU A 14 -6.96 -7.05 4.53
C LEU A 14 -6.01 -7.81 5.46
N PRO A 15 -4.70 -7.57 5.34
CA PRO A 15 -3.73 -8.20 6.24
C PRO A 15 -3.88 -7.67 7.67
N LYS A 16 -3.23 -8.34 8.61
CA LYS A 16 -3.14 -7.84 9.98
C LYS A 16 -2.25 -6.62 10.03
N SER A 17 -2.60 -5.65 10.88
CA SER A 17 -1.75 -4.49 11.07
C SER A 17 -0.41 -4.91 11.67
N SER A 18 0.62 -4.15 11.34
CA SER A 18 1.97 -4.39 11.85
C SER A 18 2.50 -3.11 12.49
N PRO A 19 3.43 -3.20 13.47
CA PRO A 19 4.01 -1.99 14.05
C PRO A 19 4.84 -1.23 13.00
N PRO A 20 4.99 0.10 13.15
CA PRO A 20 5.86 0.85 12.26
C PRO A 20 7.31 0.39 12.39
N ALA A 21 8.07 0.46 11.29
CA ALA A 21 9.47 0.05 11.25
C ALA A 21 10.42 1.04 11.96
N GLY A 22 9.91 2.20 12.38
CA GLY A 22 10.69 3.24 13.03
C GLY A 22 9.83 4.06 13.99
N ALA A 23 10.40 5.13 14.51
CA ALA A 23 9.74 6.01 15.48
C ALA A 23 8.84 7.03 14.77
N TYR A 24 7.78 6.56 14.11
CA TYR A 24 6.83 7.40 13.41
C TYR A 24 5.41 6.84 13.54
N ALA A 25 4.41 7.70 13.37
CA ALA A 25 3.02 7.27 13.30
C ALA A 25 2.71 6.79 11.88
N LYS A 26 1.91 5.73 11.76
CA LYS A 26 1.50 5.22 10.45
C LYS A 26 0.51 6.13 9.76
N ALA A 27 -0.30 6.84 10.53
CA ALA A 27 -1.28 7.79 10.00
C ALA A 27 -1.45 8.94 10.96
N VAL A 28 -1.66 10.14 10.40
CA VAL A 28 -1.99 11.35 11.16
C VAL A 28 -3.21 11.97 10.53
N ILE A 29 -4.21 12.25 11.34
CA ILE A 29 -5.45 12.89 10.89
C ILE A 29 -5.36 14.39 11.24
N LEU A 30 -5.47 15.22 10.20
CA LEU A 30 -5.37 16.67 10.35
C LEU A 30 -6.32 17.35 9.36
N ASP A 31 -7.17 18.24 9.87
CA ASP A 31 -8.10 19.04 9.06
C ASP A 31 -8.96 18.21 8.10
N GLY A 32 -9.39 17.01 8.53
CA GLY A 32 -10.21 16.14 7.71
C GLY A 32 -9.43 15.32 6.68
N TYR A 33 -8.13 15.39 6.70
CA TYR A 33 -7.25 14.62 5.83
C TYR A 33 -6.48 13.57 6.63
N ALA A 34 -6.34 12.40 6.06
CA ALA A 34 -5.48 11.36 6.59
C ALA A 34 -4.14 11.41 5.85
N HIS A 35 -3.07 11.60 6.58
CA HIS A 35 -1.70 11.59 6.07
C HIS A 35 -1.07 10.26 6.46
N LEU A 36 -0.76 9.43 5.48
CA LEU A 36 -0.22 8.09 5.72
C LEU A 36 1.28 8.07 5.49
N SER A 37 1.99 7.40 6.40
CA SER A 37 3.42 7.14 6.24
C SER A 37 3.64 6.09 5.16
N GLY A 38 4.85 6.07 4.60
CA GLY A 38 5.20 5.12 3.55
C GLY A 38 5.15 3.67 4.02
N GLN A 39 4.83 2.79 3.09
CA GLN A 39 4.83 1.35 3.30
C GLN A 39 5.87 0.72 2.39
N GLY A 40 6.69 -0.16 2.93
CA GLY A 40 7.65 -0.93 2.14
C GLY A 40 7.02 -2.16 1.49
N PRO A 41 7.63 -2.68 0.43
CA PRO A 41 7.10 -3.86 -0.26
C PRO A 41 7.19 -5.12 0.58
N ARG A 42 6.16 -5.97 0.48
CA ARG A 42 6.08 -7.24 1.21
C ARG A 42 5.50 -8.32 0.32
N ASP A 43 5.91 -9.57 0.59
CA ASP A 43 5.29 -10.71 -0.07
C ASP A 43 3.96 -11.06 0.62
N ASN A 44 3.30 -12.14 0.16
CA ASN A 44 2.01 -12.58 0.70
C ASN A 44 2.10 -13.07 2.16
N ASP A 45 3.30 -13.42 2.62
CA ASP A 45 3.53 -13.84 4.00
C ASP A 45 3.91 -12.68 4.90
N GLY A 46 3.95 -11.46 4.36
CA GLY A 46 4.29 -10.26 5.10
C GLY A 46 5.77 -10.00 5.26
N LYS A 47 6.63 -10.76 4.58
CA LYS A 47 8.08 -10.55 4.65
C LYS A 47 8.49 -9.39 3.74
N PRO A 48 9.37 -8.51 4.23
CA PRO A 48 9.89 -7.44 3.39
C PRO A 48 10.58 -7.99 2.14
N LEU A 49 10.34 -7.35 1.00
CA LEU A 49 11.01 -7.64 -0.25
C LEU A 49 12.01 -6.56 -0.57
N THR A 50 13.17 -6.96 -1.10
CA THR A 50 14.22 -6.04 -1.52
C THR A 50 14.70 -6.43 -2.90
N GLY A 51 15.27 -5.45 -3.61
CA GLY A 51 15.86 -5.69 -4.91
C GLY A 51 15.33 -4.75 -5.98
N GLN A 52 15.95 -4.85 -7.15
CA GLN A 52 15.61 -4.02 -8.31
C GLN A 52 14.74 -4.80 -9.29
N VAL A 53 13.83 -4.09 -9.94
CA VAL A 53 12.96 -4.62 -10.98
C VAL A 53 13.59 -4.32 -12.34
N PRO A 54 13.72 -5.26 -13.25
CA PRO A 54 13.34 -6.67 -13.18
C PRO A 54 14.49 -7.60 -12.77
N THR A 55 15.63 -7.08 -12.35
CA THR A 55 16.85 -7.86 -12.13
C THR A 55 16.70 -8.85 -10.98
N ASP A 56 16.27 -8.35 -9.80
CA ASP A 56 16.12 -9.16 -8.60
C ASP A 56 14.70 -9.64 -8.40
N LEU A 57 13.73 -8.85 -8.81
CA LEU A 57 12.30 -9.15 -8.75
C LEU A 57 11.71 -9.06 -10.14
N SER A 58 10.95 -10.08 -10.53
CA SER A 58 10.23 -10.02 -11.80
C SER A 58 9.16 -8.91 -11.75
N VAL A 59 8.68 -8.49 -12.92
CA VAL A 59 7.60 -7.51 -13.00
C VAL A 59 6.35 -8.02 -12.26
N ASP A 60 6.02 -9.31 -12.43
CA ASP A 60 4.85 -9.90 -11.75
C ASP A 60 5.01 -9.91 -10.23
N GLU A 61 6.21 -10.23 -9.73
CA GLU A 61 6.50 -10.15 -8.30
C GLU A 61 6.41 -8.72 -7.78
N ALA A 62 6.87 -7.76 -8.56
CA ALA A 62 6.80 -6.34 -8.19
C ALA A 62 5.34 -5.85 -8.16
N ILE A 63 4.50 -6.28 -9.09
CA ILE A 63 3.07 -5.94 -9.10
C ILE A 63 2.39 -6.50 -7.85
N LEU A 64 2.68 -7.75 -7.50
CA LEU A 64 2.13 -8.35 -6.28
C LEU A 64 2.59 -7.59 -5.03
N ALA A 65 3.87 -7.24 -4.97
CA ALA A 65 4.41 -6.47 -3.85
C ALA A 65 3.73 -5.10 -3.72
N ALA A 66 3.52 -4.42 -4.85
CA ALA A 66 2.83 -3.12 -4.86
C ALA A 66 1.37 -3.26 -4.38
N ARG A 67 0.69 -4.34 -4.77
CA ARG A 67 -0.66 -4.61 -4.28
C ARG A 67 -0.66 -4.78 -2.76
N ASN A 68 0.30 -5.52 -2.23
CA ASN A 68 0.41 -5.71 -0.78
C ASN A 68 0.70 -4.40 -0.05
N VAL A 69 1.53 -3.52 -0.63
CA VAL A 69 1.74 -2.16 -0.09
C VAL A 69 0.41 -1.43 0.03
N GLY A 70 -0.42 -1.49 -1.01
CA GLY A 70 -1.75 -0.87 -1.00
C GLY A 70 -2.63 -1.44 0.12
N LEU A 71 -2.64 -2.76 0.29
CA LEU A 71 -3.44 -3.40 1.33
C LEU A 71 -2.98 -3.00 2.73
N TYR A 72 -1.67 -2.94 2.98
CA TYR A 72 -1.14 -2.49 4.27
C TYR A 72 -1.42 -1.01 4.51
N THR A 73 -1.43 -0.20 3.46
CA THR A 73 -1.83 1.20 3.55
C THR A 73 -3.29 1.33 3.98
N LEU A 74 -4.18 0.52 3.41
CA LEU A 74 -5.59 0.49 3.80
C LEU A 74 -5.76 0.06 5.27
N VAL A 75 -4.97 -0.92 5.72
CA VAL A 75 -5.00 -1.34 7.13
C VAL A 75 -4.59 -0.21 8.06
N ALA A 76 -3.51 0.49 7.73
CA ALA A 76 -3.06 1.62 8.54
C ALA A 76 -4.12 2.71 8.64
N LEU A 77 -4.81 2.99 7.54
CA LEU A 77 -5.91 3.95 7.51
C LEU A 77 -7.10 3.45 8.33
N GLN A 78 -7.49 2.19 8.16
CA GLN A 78 -8.60 1.60 8.92
C GLN A 78 -8.33 1.65 10.42
N ASP A 79 -7.11 1.34 10.86
CA ASP A 79 -6.73 1.41 12.26
C ASP A 79 -6.85 2.84 12.81
N ALA A 80 -6.53 3.84 11.98
CA ALA A 80 -6.56 5.23 12.40
C ALA A 80 -7.96 5.82 12.49
N ILE A 81 -8.88 5.40 11.61
CA ILE A 81 -10.21 6.03 11.50
C ILE A 81 -11.36 5.10 11.85
N GLY A 82 -11.10 3.83 12.13
CA GLY A 82 -12.09 2.85 12.53
C GLY A 82 -12.78 2.13 11.39
N SER A 83 -13.18 2.82 10.35
CA SER A 83 -13.82 2.23 9.17
C SER A 83 -13.40 2.97 7.91
N LEU A 84 -13.09 2.21 6.87
CA LEU A 84 -12.77 2.78 5.56
C LEU A 84 -13.96 3.46 4.89
N ASP A 85 -15.17 3.19 5.39
CA ASP A 85 -16.38 3.86 4.87
C ASP A 85 -16.39 5.37 5.15
N ARG A 86 -15.53 5.84 6.06
CA ARG A 86 -15.36 7.26 6.34
C ARG A 86 -14.55 8.00 5.27
N VAL A 87 -13.91 7.26 4.37
CA VAL A 87 -13.14 7.87 3.29
C VAL A 87 -14.08 8.38 2.20
N GLU A 88 -13.95 9.66 1.85
CA GLU A 88 -14.73 10.25 0.78
C GLU A 88 -13.98 10.22 -0.55
N GLN A 89 -12.66 10.43 -0.50
CA GLN A 89 -11.87 10.55 -1.72
C GLN A 89 -10.39 10.30 -1.43
N VAL A 90 -9.72 9.63 -2.35
CA VAL A 90 -8.25 9.58 -2.38
C VAL A 90 -7.77 10.85 -3.05
N VAL A 91 -6.99 11.65 -2.33
CA VAL A 91 -6.51 12.94 -2.83
C VAL A 91 -5.22 12.79 -3.61
N ARG A 92 -4.29 12.00 -3.09
CA ARG A 92 -2.97 11.85 -3.68
C ARG A 92 -2.37 10.50 -3.31
N THR A 93 -1.71 9.88 -4.28
CA THR A 93 -0.90 8.68 -4.06
C THR A 93 0.48 8.92 -4.65
N PHE A 94 1.51 8.57 -3.90
CA PHE A 94 2.90 8.65 -4.35
C PHE A 94 3.55 7.28 -4.21
N GLY A 95 4.15 6.79 -5.30
CA GLY A 95 4.82 5.50 -5.30
C GLY A 95 6.18 5.58 -5.99
N MET A 96 7.12 4.78 -5.51
CA MET A 96 8.44 4.66 -6.10
C MET A 96 8.73 3.21 -6.43
N VAL A 97 9.38 2.98 -7.56
CA VAL A 97 9.83 1.65 -7.97
C VAL A 97 11.34 1.63 -8.00
N ASN A 98 11.96 0.68 -7.29
CA ASN A 98 13.39 0.48 -7.35
C ASN A 98 13.73 -0.26 -8.65
N ALA A 99 13.95 0.51 -9.71
CA ALA A 99 14.14 -0.02 -11.05
C ALA A 99 15.61 -0.19 -11.39
N ALA A 100 15.93 -1.28 -12.09
CA ALA A 100 17.25 -1.47 -12.64
C ALA A 100 17.52 -0.45 -13.76
N PRO A 101 18.79 -0.11 -14.05
CA PRO A 101 19.10 0.80 -15.14
C PRO A 101 18.48 0.32 -16.45
N GLY A 102 17.82 1.24 -17.16
CA GLY A 102 17.20 0.94 -18.46
C GLY A 102 15.80 0.32 -18.38
N PHE A 103 15.27 0.07 -17.19
CA PHE A 103 13.90 -0.43 -17.05
C PHE A 103 12.91 0.70 -17.37
N THR A 104 12.03 0.47 -18.34
CA THR A 104 11.16 1.51 -18.91
C THR A 104 9.67 1.34 -18.61
N ALA A 105 9.24 0.20 -18.05
CA ALA A 105 7.87 0.04 -17.64
C ALA A 105 7.60 0.92 -16.41
N VAL A 106 6.53 1.70 -16.44
CA VAL A 106 6.19 2.61 -15.34
C VAL A 106 4.80 2.30 -14.77
N SER A 107 4.60 2.64 -13.51
CA SER A 107 3.40 2.22 -12.76
C SER A 107 2.11 2.78 -13.32
N TYR A 108 2.12 3.89 -14.02
CA TYR A 108 0.91 4.50 -14.56
C TYR A 108 0.53 4.02 -15.97
N THR A 109 1.28 3.10 -16.56
CA THR A 109 1.00 2.61 -17.92
C THR A 109 0.05 1.43 -17.99
N HIS A 110 -0.49 1.03 -16.86
CA HIS A 110 -1.35 -0.15 -16.77
C HIS A 110 -2.80 0.19 -16.54
#